data_c931d09648320b4b0b7aa9996cfaa7f5
#
_entry.id   c931d09648320b4b0b7aa9996cfaa7f5
#
_cell.length_a   1.000
_cell.length_b   1.000
_cell.length_c   1.000
_cell.angle_alpha   90.00
_cell.angle_beta   90.00
_cell.angle_gamma   90.00
#
_symmetry.space_group_name_H-M   'P 1'
#
loop_
_entity.id
_entity.type
_entity.pdbx_description
1 polymer ?
#
loop_
_entity_poly.entity_id
_entity_poly.type
_entity_poly.pdbx_seq_one_letter_code
_entity_poly.pdbx_strand_id
1 'polypeptide(L)'
;TGAVWGKPTWGAWWVWDARTTSMLVLLFLYFGLYALRQAIPRQETAGRACAVLAVVGVINIPIIKYSVDWWLTLHQGATFRLTEAPAMPPEMWIPLAINVLGLYCFFGANLVGRLRAEIIRREARTKWVRALASGELQAVREVSEDEVLRTGSRPRSEVGG
;
A
#
# COMPACT_ATOMS: atom_id res chain seq x y z
N THR A 1 8.90 -2.33 15.54
CA THR A 1 9.67 -1.08 15.76
C THR A 1 9.30 -0.43 17.08
N GLY A 2 7.99 -0.27 17.43
CA GLY A 2 7.55 0.39 18.65
C GLY A 2 8.14 -0.18 19.94
N ALA A 3 8.23 -1.50 20.09
CA ALA A 3 8.83 -2.14 21.26
C ALA A 3 10.33 -1.83 21.39
N VAL A 4 11.06 -1.80 20.27
CA VAL A 4 12.50 -1.47 20.25
C VAL A 4 12.74 -0.02 20.67
N TRP A 5 11.88 0.89 20.23
CA TRP A 5 11.92 2.29 20.62
C TRP A 5 11.44 2.50 22.06
N GLY A 6 10.45 1.72 22.51
CA GLY A 6 9.89 1.80 23.86
C GLY A 6 10.89 1.44 24.96
N LYS A 7 11.81 0.49 24.71
CA LYS A 7 12.78 0.06 25.71
C LYS A 7 13.68 1.20 26.23
N PRO A 8 14.36 1.98 25.39
CA PRO A 8 15.16 3.10 25.86
C PRO A 8 14.32 4.26 26.44
N THR A 9 13.08 4.45 25.95
CA THR A 9 12.24 5.57 26.36
C THR A 9 11.51 5.32 27.68
N TRP A 10 10.96 4.11 27.88
CA TRP A 10 10.10 3.76 29.02
C TRP A 10 10.65 2.60 29.87
N GLY A 11 11.82 2.07 29.54
CA GLY A 11 12.44 0.98 30.29
C GLY A 11 11.84 -0.41 30.05
N ALA A 12 10.74 -0.52 29.27
CA ALA A 12 10.03 -1.76 29.00
C ALA A 12 9.90 -2.04 27.51
N TRP A 13 9.99 -3.32 27.11
CA TRP A 13 9.75 -3.73 25.73
C TRP A 13 8.28 -3.70 25.36
N TRP A 14 7.42 -3.96 26.33
CA TRP A 14 5.98 -4.02 26.15
C TRP A 14 5.27 -3.63 27.43
N VAL A 15 4.24 -2.83 27.30
CA VAL A 15 3.34 -2.46 28.40
C VAL A 15 1.92 -2.81 27.97
N TRP A 16 1.20 -3.52 28.84
CA TRP A 16 -0.20 -3.86 28.62
C TRP A 16 -1.08 -2.66 28.93
N ASP A 17 -1.08 -1.68 28.08
CA ASP A 17 -2.01 -0.56 28.13
C ASP A 17 -3.07 -0.65 27.01
N ALA A 18 -4.07 0.20 27.05
CA ALA A 18 -5.15 0.19 26.10
C ALA A 18 -4.67 0.43 24.65
N ARG A 19 -3.63 1.24 24.46
CA ARG A 19 -3.10 1.57 23.15
C ARG A 19 -2.31 0.41 22.54
N THR A 20 -1.37 -0.15 23.26
CA THR A 20 -0.58 -1.30 22.77
C THR A 20 -1.45 -2.53 22.57
N THR A 21 -2.43 -2.77 23.45
CA THR A 21 -3.39 -3.86 23.31
C THR A 21 -4.28 -3.67 22.07
N SER A 22 -4.80 -2.48 21.82
CA SER A 22 -5.61 -2.18 20.64
C SER A 22 -4.81 -2.33 19.33
N MET A 23 -3.52 -1.96 19.35
CA MET A 23 -2.62 -2.18 18.22
C MET A 23 -2.34 -3.66 17.98
N LEU A 24 -2.26 -4.47 19.03
CA LEU A 24 -2.14 -5.92 18.92
C LEU A 24 -3.41 -6.55 18.33
N VAL A 25 -4.58 -6.09 18.76
CA VAL A 25 -5.86 -6.49 18.17
C VAL A 25 -5.89 -6.15 16.68
N LEU A 26 -5.44 -4.95 16.30
CA LEU A 26 -5.36 -4.56 14.89
C LEU A 26 -4.44 -5.50 14.08
N LEU A 27 -3.30 -5.89 14.65
CA LEU A 27 -2.40 -6.85 14.01
C LEU A 27 -3.09 -8.21 13.79
N PHE A 28 -3.82 -8.73 14.79
CA PHE A 28 -4.58 -9.97 14.62
C PHE A 28 -5.71 -9.85 13.60
N LEU A 29 -6.36 -8.70 13.50
CA LEU A 29 -7.34 -8.43 12.44
C LEU A 29 -6.71 -8.50 11.04
N TYR A 30 -5.51 -7.97 10.85
CA TYR A 30 -4.77 -8.10 9.58
C TYR A 30 -4.39 -9.56 9.28
N PHE A 31 -3.92 -10.32 10.27
CA PHE A 31 -3.67 -11.74 10.09
C PHE A 31 -4.95 -12.51 9.76
N GLY A 32 -6.05 -12.17 10.42
CA GLY A 32 -7.38 -12.73 10.13
C GLY A 32 -7.83 -12.45 8.70
N LEU A 33 -7.68 -11.21 8.24
CA LEU A 33 -7.97 -10.84 6.85
C LEU A 33 -7.13 -11.64 5.84
N TYR A 34 -5.84 -11.78 6.12
CA TYR A 34 -4.93 -12.54 5.27
C TYR A 34 -5.29 -14.04 5.23
N ALA A 35 -5.51 -14.65 6.38
CA ALA A 35 -5.89 -16.04 6.50
C ALA A 35 -7.26 -16.31 5.83
N LEU A 36 -8.25 -15.44 6.07
CA LEU A 36 -9.57 -15.56 5.48
C LEU A 36 -9.53 -15.46 3.94
N ARG A 37 -8.68 -14.57 3.42
CA ARG A 37 -8.47 -14.41 1.98
C ARG A 37 -7.88 -15.67 1.34
N GLN A 38 -7.01 -16.39 2.05
CA GLN A 38 -6.41 -17.63 1.54
C GLN A 38 -7.30 -18.85 1.74
N ALA A 39 -8.09 -18.91 2.81
CA ALA A 39 -8.92 -20.03 3.14
C ALA A 39 -10.13 -20.21 2.20
N ILE A 40 -10.62 -19.12 1.60
CA ILE A 40 -11.82 -19.15 0.75
C ILE A 40 -11.42 -19.17 -0.74
N PRO A 41 -11.65 -20.27 -1.48
CA PRO A 41 -11.25 -20.39 -2.88
C PRO A 41 -11.99 -19.42 -3.81
N ARG A 42 -13.26 -19.12 -3.52
CA ARG A 42 -14.08 -18.20 -4.32
C ARG A 42 -13.73 -16.75 -4.01
N GLN A 43 -13.15 -16.06 -4.98
CA GLN A 43 -12.70 -14.66 -4.87
C GLN A 43 -13.80 -13.69 -4.37
N GLU A 44 -15.04 -13.85 -4.87
CA GLU A 44 -16.17 -12.99 -4.47
C GLU A 44 -16.58 -13.22 -3.02
N THR A 45 -16.68 -14.49 -2.61
CA THR A 45 -17.03 -14.86 -1.21
C THR A 45 -15.92 -14.40 -0.26
N ALA A 46 -14.66 -14.62 -0.62
CA ALA A 46 -13.51 -14.14 0.14
C ALA A 46 -13.54 -12.60 0.28
N GLY A 47 -13.83 -11.90 -0.81
CA GLY A 47 -13.94 -10.43 -0.80
C GLY A 47 -15.02 -9.91 0.15
N ARG A 48 -16.21 -10.51 0.13
CA ARG A 48 -17.31 -10.14 1.03
C ARG A 48 -16.97 -10.42 2.50
N ALA A 49 -16.43 -11.60 2.79
CA ALA A 49 -16.04 -11.96 4.15
C ALA A 49 -14.92 -11.03 4.69
N CYS A 50 -13.92 -10.72 3.87
CA CYS A 50 -12.87 -9.75 4.22
C CYS A 50 -13.44 -8.34 4.42
N ALA A 51 -14.42 -7.91 3.61
CA ALA A 51 -15.06 -6.61 3.78
C ALA A 51 -15.80 -6.50 5.11
N VAL A 52 -16.54 -7.53 5.51
CA VAL A 52 -17.21 -7.57 6.81
C VAL A 52 -16.19 -7.49 7.95
N LEU A 53 -15.13 -8.27 7.91
CA LEU A 53 -14.08 -8.23 8.92
C LEU A 53 -13.36 -6.88 8.96
N ALA A 54 -13.14 -6.25 7.81
CA ALA A 54 -12.55 -4.91 7.74
C ALA A 54 -13.46 -3.85 8.36
N VAL A 55 -14.79 -3.90 8.12
CA VAL A 55 -15.75 -2.99 8.74
C VAL A 55 -15.77 -3.15 10.26
N VAL A 56 -15.75 -4.39 10.76
CA VAL A 56 -15.60 -4.66 12.20
C VAL A 56 -14.29 -4.07 12.73
N GLY A 57 -13.21 -4.21 11.97
CA GLY A 57 -11.89 -3.65 12.30
C GLY A 57 -11.86 -2.11 12.37
N VAL A 58 -12.74 -1.40 11.64
CA VAL A 58 -12.83 0.07 11.70
C VAL A 58 -13.19 0.56 13.10
N ILE A 59 -13.98 -0.20 13.87
CA ILE A 59 -14.34 0.14 15.25
C ILE A 59 -13.09 0.25 16.15
N ASN A 60 -12.06 -0.51 15.86
CA ASN A 60 -10.82 -0.48 16.63
C ASN A 60 -10.00 0.81 16.42
N ILE A 61 -10.17 1.52 15.30
CA ILE A 61 -9.41 2.74 14.98
C ILE A 61 -9.67 3.87 15.98
N PRO A 62 -10.93 4.28 16.27
CA PRO A 62 -11.18 5.27 17.30
C PRO A 62 -10.72 4.81 18.70
N ILE A 63 -10.80 3.52 19.01
CA ILE A 63 -10.30 2.98 20.28
C ILE A 63 -8.79 3.23 20.39
N ILE A 64 -8.01 2.94 19.35
CA ILE A 64 -6.56 3.22 19.31
C ILE A 64 -6.30 4.72 19.50
N LYS A 65 -7.06 5.58 18.80
CA LYS A 65 -6.86 7.03 18.83
C LYS A 65 -7.15 7.63 20.21
N TYR A 66 -8.25 7.27 20.82
CA TYR A 66 -8.72 7.85 22.07
C TYR A 66 -8.29 7.08 23.32
N SER A 67 -7.62 5.93 23.17
CA SER A 67 -7.17 5.11 24.29
C SER A 67 -6.27 5.87 25.26
N VAL A 68 -5.50 6.83 24.79
CA VAL A 68 -4.60 7.66 25.61
C VAL A 68 -5.40 8.67 26.43
N ASP A 69 -6.54 9.14 25.94
CA ASP A 69 -7.42 10.08 26.65
C ASP A 69 -8.36 9.36 27.63
N TRP A 70 -8.71 8.10 27.35
CA TRP A 70 -9.67 7.33 28.17
C TRP A 70 -9.03 6.50 29.27
N TRP A 71 -7.77 6.08 29.08
CA TRP A 71 -7.05 5.23 30.03
C TRP A 71 -5.67 5.82 30.36
N LEU A 72 -5.17 5.53 31.56
CA LEU A 72 -3.82 5.84 31.95
C LEU A 72 -2.84 5.01 31.12
N THR A 73 -2.00 5.67 30.33
CA THR A 73 -1.00 5.01 29.49
C THR A 73 0.34 5.76 29.58
N LEU A 74 1.44 5.08 29.23
CA LEU A 74 2.76 5.71 29.11
C LEU A 74 2.91 6.54 27.83
N HIS A 75 1.96 6.42 26.89
CA HIS A 75 1.98 7.15 25.63
C HIS A 75 1.54 8.59 25.84
N GLN A 76 2.23 9.50 25.17
CA GLN A 76 1.80 10.92 25.15
C GLN A 76 0.49 11.08 24.38
N GLY A 77 -0.25 12.15 24.72
CA GLY A 77 -1.46 12.54 24.00
C GLY A 77 -1.21 12.79 22.50
N ALA A 78 -2.30 12.90 21.74
CA ALA A 78 -2.21 13.12 20.30
C ALA A 78 -1.54 14.46 19.98
N THR A 79 -0.47 14.42 19.20
CA THR A 79 0.27 15.61 18.72
C THR A 79 -0.59 16.48 17.80
N PHE A 80 -1.44 15.83 16.98
CA PHE A 80 -2.37 16.50 16.08
C PHE A 80 -3.80 16.28 16.53
N ARG A 81 -4.50 17.38 16.84
CA ARG A 81 -5.94 17.44 17.15
C ARG A 81 -6.64 18.27 16.10
N LEU A 82 -7.91 17.98 15.84
CA LEU A 82 -8.69 18.70 14.81
C LEU A 82 -8.98 20.15 15.19
N THR A 83 -8.97 20.47 16.48
CA THR A 83 -9.41 21.76 17.04
C THR A 83 -8.26 22.60 17.61
N GLU A 84 -7.07 22.07 17.68
CA GLU A 84 -5.92 22.71 18.33
C GLU A 84 -4.70 22.74 17.40
N ALA A 85 -3.82 23.70 17.60
CA ALA A 85 -2.53 23.74 16.93
C ALA A 85 -1.69 22.49 17.27
N PRO A 86 -0.81 22.03 16.35
CA PRO A 86 0.07 20.91 16.65
C PRO A 86 0.90 21.14 17.91
N ALA A 87 1.01 20.14 18.78
CA ALA A 87 1.77 20.20 20.01
C ALA A 87 3.31 20.18 19.82
N MET A 88 3.78 20.29 18.57
CA MET A 88 5.21 20.33 18.23
C MET A 88 5.53 21.57 17.38
N PRO A 89 6.78 22.09 17.45
CA PRO A 89 7.19 23.28 16.71
C PRO A 89 7.17 23.04 15.19
N PRO A 90 7.01 24.12 14.38
CA PRO A 90 6.91 24.04 12.92
C PRO A 90 8.07 23.32 12.24
N GLU A 91 9.27 23.47 12.76
CA GLU A 91 10.50 22.87 12.24
C GLU A 91 10.45 21.32 12.27
N MET A 92 9.62 20.76 13.14
CA MET A 92 9.46 19.31 13.27
C MET A 92 8.23 18.79 12.51
N TRP A 93 7.09 19.48 12.58
CA TRP A 93 5.88 18.94 11.95
C TRP A 93 5.82 19.19 10.44
N ILE A 94 6.47 20.25 9.91
CA ILE A 94 6.49 20.51 8.46
C ILE A 94 7.19 19.39 7.68
N PRO A 95 8.44 18.97 8.02
CA PRO A 95 9.08 17.83 7.38
C PRO A 95 8.27 16.53 7.53
N LEU A 96 7.63 16.33 8.69
CA LEU A 96 6.76 15.18 8.93
C LEU A 96 5.56 15.19 7.97
N ALA A 97 4.90 16.33 7.79
CA ALA A 97 3.75 16.47 6.89
C ALA A 97 4.15 16.23 5.43
N ILE A 98 5.30 16.73 4.98
CA ILE A 98 5.83 16.49 3.64
C ILE A 98 6.12 15.00 3.44
N ASN A 99 6.71 14.33 4.44
CA ASN A 99 7.00 12.89 4.39
C ASN A 99 5.70 12.07 4.31
N VAL A 100 4.71 12.40 5.13
CA VAL A 100 3.38 11.75 5.12
C VAL A 100 2.73 11.92 3.75
N LEU A 101 2.74 13.13 3.18
CA LEU A 101 2.21 13.39 1.83
C LEU A 101 2.95 12.54 0.78
N GLY A 102 4.27 12.48 0.83
CA GLY A 102 5.08 11.64 -0.06
C GLY A 102 4.70 10.15 0.03
N LEU A 103 4.49 9.63 1.24
CA LEU A 103 4.04 8.25 1.45
C LEU A 103 2.64 8.02 0.88
N TYR A 104 1.71 8.95 1.04
CA TYR A 104 0.37 8.84 0.45
C TYR A 104 0.42 8.88 -1.08
N CYS A 105 1.24 9.75 -1.68
CA CYS A 105 1.43 9.78 -3.12
C CYS A 105 2.04 8.47 -3.64
N PHE A 106 3.04 7.94 -2.96
CA PHE A 106 3.65 6.65 -3.27
C PHE A 106 2.64 5.50 -3.18
N PHE A 107 1.85 5.47 -2.11
CA PHE A 107 0.78 4.49 -1.94
C PHE A 107 -0.26 4.61 -3.07
N GLY A 108 -0.71 5.81 -3.38
CA GLY A 108 -1.67 6.06 -4.46
C GLY A 108 -1.15 5.61 -5.83
N ALA A 109 0.10 5.91 -6.15
CA ALA A 109 0.74 5.47 -7.40
C ALA A 109 0.81 3.93 -7.48
N ASN A 110 1.21 3.27 -6.40
CA ASN A 110 1.22 1.80 -6.33
C ASN A 110 -0.18 1.19 -6.45
N LEU A 111 -1.17 1.80 -5.79
CA LEU A 111 -2.56 1.34 -5.86
C LEU A 111 -3.09 1.42 -7.29
N VAL A 112 -2.92 2.56 -7.96
CA VAL A 112 -3.34 2.75 -9.35
C VAL A 112 -2.61 1.77 -10.28
N GLY A 113 -1.30 1.59 -10.10
CA GLY A 113 -0.52 0.61 -10.87
C GLY A 113 -1.05 -0.82 -10.70
N ARG A 114 -1.33 -1.23 -9.46
CA ARG A 114 -1.90 -2.56 -9.17
C ARG A 114 -3.31 -2.72 -9.73
N LEU A 115 -4.16 -1.70 -9.63
CA LEU A 115 -5.50 -1.72 -10.21
C LEU A 115 -5.46 -1.86 -11.73
N ARG A 116 -4.60 -1.09 -12.41
CA ARG A 116 -4.40 -1.20 -13.87
C ARG A 116 -3.94 -2.61 -14.27
N ALA A 117 -2.93 -3.13 -13.59
CA ALA A 117 -2.43 -4.47 -13.84
C ALA A 117 -3.52 -5.55 -13.62
N GLU A 118 -4.34 -5.40 -12.58
CA GLU A 118 -5.42 -6.34 -12.30
C GLU A 118 -6.54 -6.25 -13.33
N ILE A 119 -6.91 -5.05 -13.79
CA ILE A 119 -7.89 -4.86 -14.87
C ILE A 119 -7.40 -5.51 -16.15
N ILE A 120 -6.17 -5.22 -16.57
CA ILE A 120 -5.56 -5.82 -17.77
C ILE A 120 -5.53 -7.35 -17.65
N ARG A 121 -5.19 -7.89 -16.49
CA ARG A 121 -5.16 -9.33 -16.24
C ARG A 121 -6.54 -9.98 -16.38
N ARG A 122 -7.57 -9.34 -15.83
CA ARG A 122 -8.97 -9.86 -15.91
C ARG A 122 -9.53 -9.74 -17.30
N GLU A 123 -9.20 -8.68 -18.00
CA GLU A 123 -9.71 -8.35 -19.32
C GLU A 123 -8.75 -8.72 -20.47
N ALA A 124 -7.72 -9.53 -20.20
CA ALA A 124 -6.71 -9.94 -21.18
C ALA A 124 -7.29 -10.59 -22.47
N ARG A 125 -8.49 -11.14 -22.39
CA ARG A 125 -9.19 -11.74 -23.53
C ARG A 125 -10.13 -10.79 -24.28
N THR A 126 -10.32 -9.56 -23.79
CA THR A 126 -11.21 -8.57 -24.41
C THR A 126 -10.55 -7.92 -25.62
N LYS A 127 -11.39 -7.43 -26.55
CA LYS A 127 -10.92 -6.82 -27.80
C LYS A 127 -10.04 -5.58 -27.58
N TRP A 128 -10.38 -4.75 -26.58
CA TRP A 128 -9.65 -3.51 -26.32
C TRP A 128 -8.23 -3.74 -25.75
N VAL A 129 -8.04 -4.74 -24.88
CA VAL A 129 -6.70 -5.10 -24.37
C VAL A 129 -5.84 -5.64 -25.50
N ARG A 130 -6.40 -6.47 -26.37
CA ARG A 130 -5.68 -6.97 -27.55
C ARG A 130 -5.32 -5.84 -28.53
N ALA A 131 -6.19 -4.87 -28.69
CA ALA A 131 -5.91 -3.70 -29.53
C ALA A 131 -4.77 -2.84 -28.95
N LEU A 132 -4.72 -2.65 -27.63
CA LEU A 132 -3.60 -1.97 -26.99
C LEU A 132 -2.28 -2.72 -27.19
N ALA A 133 -2.29 -4.02 -26.94
CA ALA A 133 -1.10 -4.86 -27.11
C ALA A 133 -0.62 -4.91 -28.57
N SER A 134 -1.55 -4.99 -29.54
CA SER A 134 -1.20 -4.95 -30.97
C SER A 134 -0.69 -3.56 -31.41
N GLY A 135 -1.25 -2.47 -30.87
CA GLY A 135 -0.80 -1.12 -31.16
C GLY A 135 0.62 -0.83 -30.65
N GLU A 136 0.95 -1.28 -29.46
CA GLU A 136 2.32 -1.17 -28.95
C GLU A 136 3.32 -2.00 -29.78
N LEU A 137 2.94 -3.21 -30.16
CA LEU A 137 3.78 -4.06 -31.00
C LEU A 137 3.98 -3.46 -32.42
N GLN A 138 2.96 -2.81 -32.98
CA GLN A 138 3.07 -2.10 -34.25
C GLN A 138 4.00 -0.89 -34.13
N ALA A 139 3.86 -0.09 -33.07
CA ALA A 139 4.72 1.07 -32.84
C ALA A 139 6.21 0.66 -32.65
N VAL A 140 6.48 -0.41 -31.91
CA VAL A 140 7.84 -0.95 -31.76
C VAL A 140 8.39 -1.45 -33.09
N ARG A 141 7.57 -2.08 -33.90
CA ARG A 141 7.95 -2.57 -35.22
C ARG A 141 8.27 -1.43 -36.19
N GLU A 142 7.45 -0.39 -36.23
CA GLU A 142 7.68 0.80 -37.07
C GLU A 142 8.98 1.50 -36.69
N VAL A 143 9.25 1.69 -35.38
CA VAL A 143 10.51 2.27 -34.91
C VAL A 143 11.71 1.41 -35.31
N SER A 144 11.60 0.09 -35.19
CA SER A 144 12.66 -0.83 -35.60
C SER A 144 12.92 -0.83 -37.10
N GLU A 145 11.87 -0.77 -37.92
CA GLU A 145 11.98 -0.68 -39.39
C GLU A 145 12.61 0.65 -39.83
N ASP A 146 12.22 1.77 -39.21
CA ASP A 146 12.80 3.09 -39.44
C ASP A 146 14.28 3.15 -39.05
N GLU A 147 14.65 2.51 -37.95
CA GLU A 147 16.05 2.46 -37.49
C GLU A 147 16.94 1.64 -38.44
N VAL A 148 16.41 0.51 -38.94
CA VAL A 148 17.08 -0.31 -39.96
C VAL A 148 17.26 0.46 -41.28
N LEU A 149 16.26 1.23 -41.69
CA LEU A 149 16.34 2.05 -42.90
C LEU A 149 17.34 3.21 -42.74
N ARG A 150 17.40 3.82 -41.55
CA ARG A 150 18.38 4.91 -41.29
C ARG A 150 19.82 4.44 -41.18
N THR A 151 20.05 3.26 -40.60
CA THR A 151 21.39 2.74 -40.34
C THR A 151 21.97 1.95 -41.52
N GLY A 152 21.18 1.61 -42.52
CA GLY A 152 21.61 0.89 -43.73
C GLY A 152 22.20 -0.50 -43.46
N SER A 153 22.07 -1.01 -42.25
CA SER A 153 22.63 -2.31 -41.84
C SER A 153 21.61 -3.41 -42.05
N ARG A 154 21.62 -4.02 -43.23
CA ARG A 154 21.03 -5.34 -43.40
C ARG A 154 21.76 -6.33 -42.47
N PRO A 155 21.04 -7.14 -41.69
CA PRO A 155 21.68 -8.22 -40.97
C PRO A 155 22.37 -9.12 -42.01
N ARG A 156 23.70 -9.27 -41.88
CA ARG A 156 24.47 -10.28 -42.65
C ARG A 156 23.84 -11.63 -42.28
N SER A 157 23.17 -12.24 -43.23
CA SER A 157 22.92 -13.67 -43.20
C SER A 157 24.28 -14.36 -43.25
N GLU A 158 24.79 -14.82 -42.14
CA GLU A 158 25.88 -15.80 -42.11
C GLU A 158 25.34 -17.09 -42.69
N VAL A 159 25.58 -17.27 -43.96
CA VAL A 159 25.55 -18.57 -44.62
C VAL A 159 26.84 -19.27 -44.20
N GLY A 160 26.76 -20.10 -43.17
CA GLY A 160 27.80 -21.07 -42.83
C GLY A 160 27.79 -22.20 -43.86
N GLY A 161 28.91 -22.43 -44.45
CA GLY A 161 29.23 -23.65 -45.19
C GLY A 161 29.48 -24.83 -44.23
#